data_72890d299cc4530b917662d67ca38cf4
#
_entry.id   72890d299cc4530b917662d67ca38cf4
#
_cell.length_a   1.000
_cell.length_b   1.000
_cell.length_c   1.000
_cell.angle_alpha   90.00
_cell.angle_beta   90.00
_cell.angle_gamma   90.00
#
_symmetry.space_group_name_H-M   'P 1'
#
loop_
_entity.id
_entity.type
_entity.pdbx_description
1 polymer ?
#
loop_
_entity_poly.entity_id
_entity_poly.type
_entity_poly.pdbx_seq_one_letter_code
_entity_poly.pdbx_strand_id
1 'polypeptide(L)'
;MATDASTVSTSVTGASRVKSSEMIQLLSSIGVDANTATVMVCLHTQGSSKSSDLQKICKLRQPDVSVAINQLNRLNLIEVISNPKGGRGRPSHTYKLTVGLKDAIKPFREQAESQLAILQSHISQVSKVTEVIGD
;
A
#
# COMPACT_ATOMS: atom_id res chain seq x y z
N MET A 1 8.42 6.78 25.83
CA MET A 1 8.04 6.42 25.66
C MET A 1 7.45 5.77 25.18
N ALA A 2 7.21 5.43 25.01
CA ALA A 2 6.71 4.80 24.60
C ALA A 2 5.83 4.49 24.48
N THR A 3 5.47 4.32 24.38
CA THR A 3 4.82 4.00 24.34
C THR A 3 4.09 3.55 24.01
N ASP A 4 3.67 3.36 23.72
CA ASP A 4 2.96 2.95 23.46
C ASP A 4 2.50 2.06 23.11
N ALA A 5 2.68 1.75 22.91
CA ALA A 5 2.52 0.71 22.45
C ALA A 5 1.55 0.06 22.96
N SER A 6 1.61 -0.09 23.71
CA SER A 6 0.82 -0.69 24.29
C SER A 6 -0.37 -0.73 23.94
N THR A 7 -0.70 -0.18 23.74
CA THR A 7 -1.80 -0.09 23.55
C THR A 7 -2.39 -0.91 22.87
N VAL A 8 -2.25 -1.40 22.48
CA VAL A 8 -2.71 -2.02 21.77
C VAL A 8 -3.49 -2.93 21.84
N SER A 9 -3.69 -3.48 21.97
CA SER A 9 -4.24 -4.48 21.94
C SER A 9 -5.45 -4.77 22.12
N THR A 10 -6.06 -4.35 22.57
CA THR A 10 -7.15 -4.74 22.98
C THR A 10 -8.26 -4.83 22.12
N SER A 11 -8.78 -3.97 21.62
CA SER A 11 -9.93 -4.04 21.01
C SER A 11 -9.89 -4.50 19.74
N VAL A 12 -10.79 -5.11 19.31
CA VAL A 12 -10.82 -5.68 18.21
C VAL A 12 -11.20 -4.96 17.05
N THR A 13 -12.36 -4.69 16.78
CA THR A 13 -12.81 -4.12 15.57
C THR A 13 -12.40 -2.71 15.41
N GLY A 14 -12.60 -1.91 16.40
CA GLY A 14 -12.23 -0.51 16.34
C GLY A 14 -10.76 -0.31 16.14
N ALA A 15 -9.97 -1.08 16.89
CA ALA A 15 -8.53 -0.99 16.77
C ALA A 15 -8.06 -1.39 15.39
N SER A 16 -8.72 -2.38 14.80
CA SER A 16 -8.37 -2.82 13.47
C SER A 16 -8.59 -1.74 12.44
N ARG A 17 -9.70 -1.05 12.52
CA ARG A 17 -9.99 0.03 11.59
C ARG A 17 -9.03 1.20 11.74
N VAL A 18 -8.72 1.56 12.97
CA VAL A 18 -7.80 2.63 13.21
C VAL A 18 -6.44 2.29 12.65
N LYS A 19 -6.00 1.06 12.86
CA LYS A 19 -4.70 0.65 12.37
C LYS A 19 -4.65 0.59 10.85
N SER A 20 -5.76 0.20 10.22
CA SER A 20 -5.81 0.19 8.76
C SER A 20 -5.68 1.60 8.20
N SER A 21 -6.41 2.53 8.78
CA SER A 21 -6.35 3.90 8.34
C SER A 21 -4.97 4.49 8.54
N GLU A 22 -4.38 4.20 9.67
CA GLU A 22 -3.05 4.67 9.99
C GLU A 22 -2.02 4.09 9.03
N MET A 23 -2.14 2.81 8.71
CA MET A 23 -1.25 2.16 7.78
C MET A 23 -1.33 2.80 6.39
N ILE A 24 -2.55 3.09 5.94
CA ILE A 24 -2.73 3.73 4.65
C ILE A 24 -2.05 5.10 4.63
N GLN A 25 -2.21 5.87 5.70
CA GLN A 25 -1.59 7.18 5.77
C GLN A 25 -0.07 7.07 5.79
N LEU A 26 0.46 6.13 6.53
CA LEU A 26 1.90 5.95 6.60
C LEU A 26 2.48 5.50 5.26
N LEU A 27 1.80 4.59 4.59
CA LEU A 27 2.24 4.17 3.27
C LEU A 27 2.23 5.34 2.29
N SER A 28 1.19 6.15 2.37
CA SER A 28 1.11 7.33 1.53
C SER A 28 2.27 8.27 1.79
N SER A 29 2.65 8.42 3.05
CA SER A 29 3.71 9.35 3.42
C SER A 29 5.08 8.89 2.92
N ILE A 30 5.26 7.62 2.64
CA ILE A 30 6.53 7.16 2.08
C ILE A 30 6.48 7.04 0.56
N GLY A 31 5.41 7.53 -0.06
CA GLY A 31 5.35 7.60 -1.51
C GLY A 31 4.45 6.59 -2.19
N VAL A 32 3.76 5.77 -1.44
CA VAL A 32 2.84 4.81 -2.05
C VAL A 32 1.57 5.56 -2.44
N ASP A 33 1.10 5.29 -3.64
CA ASP A 33 -0.15 5.91 -4.08
C ASP A 33 -1.27 5.57 -3.10
N ALA A 34 -2.05 6.55 -2.73
CA ALA A 34 -3.08 6.38 -1.71
C ALA A 34 -4.08 5.29 -2.09
N ASN A 35 -4.47 5.25 -3.33
CA ASN A 35 -5.42 4.23 -3.78
C ASN A 35 -4.81 2.84 -3.74
N THR A 36 -3.55 2.73 -4.12
CA THR A 36 -2.84 1.46 -4.06
C THR A 36 -2.70 0.99 -2.62
N ALA A 37 -2.36 1.90 -1.73
CA ALA A 37 -2.25 1.56 -0.31
C ALA A 37 -3.60 1.10 0.24
N THR A 38 -4.66 1.80 -0.13
CA THR A 38 -6.00 1.45 0.33
C THR A 38 -6.41 0.05 -0.14
N VAL A 39 -6.18 -0.24 -1.41
CA VAL A 39 -6.55 -1.54 -1.97
C VAL A 39 -5.72 -2.64 -1.32
N MET A 40 -4.42 -2.40 -1.13
CA MET A 40 -3.55 -3.39 -0.53
C MET A 40 -3.98 -3.73 0.90
N VAL A 41 -4.26 -2.72 1.69
CA VAL A 41 -4.69 -2.92 3.07
C VAL A 41 -6.06 -3.61 3.09
N CYS A 42 -6.93 -3.24 2.16
CA CYS A 42 -8.24 -3.84 2.06
C CYS A 42 -8.16 -5.33 1.73
N LEU A 43 -7.30 -5.69 0.77
CA LEU A 43 -7.11 -7.08 0.44
C LEU A 43 -6.54 -7.87 1.61
N HIS A 44 -5.71 -7.23 2.39
CA HIS A 44 -5.17 -7.90 3.56
C HIS A 44 -6.24 -8.14 4.63
N THR A 45 -7.08 -7.15 4.88
CA THR A 45 -8.05 -7.26 5.96
C THR A 45 -9.29 -8.04 5.56
N GLN A 46 -9.72 -7.90 4.32
CA GLN A 46 -10.95 -8.57 3.85
C GLN A 46 -10.68 -9.90 3.17
N GLY A 47 -9.45 -10.14 2.76
CA GLY A 47 -9.15 -11.34 2.00
C GLY A 47 -9.48 -11.15 0.53
N SER A 48 -9.65 -12.24 -0.18
CA SER A 48 -9.92 -12.20 -1.61
C SER A 48 -11.15 -11.36 -1.91
N SER A 49 -11.05 -10.50 -2.89
CA SER A 49 -12.13 -9.58 -3.21
C SER A 49 -12.21 -9.35 -4.71
N LYS A 50 -13.40 -9.08 -5.18
CA LYS A 50 -13.61 -8.71 -6.57
C LYS A 50 -13.47 -7.20 -6.70
N SER A 51 -13.34 -6.75 -7.94
CA SER A 51 -13.26 -5.32 -8.19
C SER A 51 -14.46 -4.57 -7.62
N SER A 52 -15.64 -5.13 -7.77
CA SER A 52 -16.82 -4.46 -7.25
C SER A 52 -16.81 -4.37 -5.73
N ASP A 53 -16.27 -5.37 -5.08
CA ASP A 53 -16.13 -5.34 -3.62
C ASP A 53 -15.16 -4.26 -3.20
N LEU A 54 -14.04 -4.17 -3.91
CA LEU A 54 -13.04 -3.16 -3.59
C LEU A 54 -13.57 -1.75 -3.81
N GLN A 55 -14.37 -1.58 -4.85
CA GLN A 55 -14.98 -0.28 -5.08
C GLN A 55 -15.87 0.14 -3.93
N LYS A 56 -16.65 -0.78 -3.42
CA LYS A 56 -17.54 -0.48 -2.32
C LYS A 56 -16.81 -0.29 -1.00
N ILE A 57 -15.93 -1.21 -0.68
CA ILE A 57 -15.26 -1.17 0.62
C ILE A 57 -14.30 0.00 0.69
N CYS A 58 -13.56 0.25 -0.38
CA CYS A 58 -12.58 1.31 -0.40
C CYS A 58 -13.16 2.64 -0.83
N LYS A 59 -14.40 2.62 -1.29
CA LYS A 59 -15.05 3.84 -1.79
C LYS A 59 -14.28 4.46 -2.93
N LEU A 60 -13.83 3.60 -3.83
CA LEU A 60 -13.07 4.04 -4.99
C LEU A 60 -13.87 3.78 -6.26
N ARG A 61 -13.52 4.48 -7.30
CA ARG A 61 -14.14 4.25 -8.60
C ARG A 61 -13.42 3.12 -9.29
N GLN A 62 -14.09 2.54 -10.25
CA GLN A 62 -13.52 1.41 -10.97
C GLN A 62 -12.15 1.73 -11.60
N PRO A 63 -11.95 2.90 -12.22
CA PRO A 63 -10.62 3.19 -12.77
C PRO A 63 -9.53 3.25 -11.70
N ASP A 64 -9.87 3.76 -10.53
CA ASP A 64 -8.89 3.86 -9.46
C ASP A 64 -8.50 2.48 -8.94
N VAL A 65 -9.49 1.59 -8.83
CA VAL A 65 -9.21 0.22 -8.43
C VAL A 65 -8.34 -0.46 -9.48
N SER A 66 -8.64 -0.24 -10.76
CA SER A 66 -7.86 -0.84 -11.84
C SER A 66 -6.40 -0.43 -11.80
N VAL A 67 -6.15 0.84 -11.58
CA VAL A 67 -4.77 1.34 -11.51
C VAL A 67 -4.05 0.71 -10.34
N ALA A 68 -4.70 0.65 -9.18
CA ALA A 68 -4.10 0.07 -7.99
C ALA A 68 -3.80 -1.41 -8.21
N ILE A 69 -4.74 -2.13 -8.77
CA ILE A 69 -4.57 -3.56 -9.04
C ILE A 69 -3.41 -3.78 -10.02
N ASN A 70 -3.33 -2.96 -11.06
CA ASN A 70 -2.25 -3.10 -12.02
C ASN A 70 -0.89 -2.86 -11.38
N GLN A 71 -0.81 -1.89 -10.51
CA GLN A 71 0.45 -1.62 -9.82
C GLN A 71 0.84 -2.79 -8.92
N LEU A 72 -0.09 -3.31 -8.16
CA LEU A 72 0.19 -4.44 -7.29
C LEU A 72 0.54 -5.69 -8.09
N ASN A 73 -0.11 -5.86 -9.23
CA ASN A 73 0.18 -7.00 -10.08
C ASN A 73 1.59 -6.92 -10.68
N ARG A 74 2.02 -5.74 -11.06
CA ARG A 74 3.37 -5.57 -11.57
C ARG A 74 4.42 -5.93 -10.55
N LEU A 75 4.12 -5.73 -9.28
CA LEU A 75 5.05 -6.06 -8.21
C LEU A 75 4.89 -7.49 -7.74
N ASN A 76 4.02 -8.25 -8.39
CA ASN A 76 3.74 -9.64 -8.04
C ASN A 76 3.21 -9.79 -6.63
N LEU A 77 2.47 -8.80 -6.18
CA LEU A 77 1.92 -8.82 -4.83
C LEU A 77 0.52 -9.37 -4.78
N ILE A 78 -0.12 -9.55 -5.93
CA ILE A 78 -1.46 -10.10 -5.97
C ILE A 78 -1.55 -11.23 -6.97
N GLU A 79 -2.52 -12.06 -6.75
CA GLU A 79 -2.87 -13.14 -7.63
C GLU A 79 -4.27 -12.86 -8.18
N VAL A 80 -4.44 -13.04 -9.46
CA VAL A 80 -5.73 -12.79 -10.09
C VAL A 80 -6.37 -14.14 -10.39
N ILE A 81 -7.52 -14.38 -9.80
CA ILE A 81 -8.22 -15.64 -9.97
C ILE A 81 -9.41 -15.40 -10.86
N SER A 82 -9.40 -16.04 -12.01
CA SER A 82 -10.50 -15.88 -12.93
C SER A 82 -11.63 -16.83 -12.55
N ASN A 83 -12.84 -16.31 -12.62
CA ASN A 83 -13.98 -17.09 -12.21
C ASN A 83 -14.87 -17.34 -13.42
N PRO A 84 -14.66 -18.41 -14.13
CA PRO A 84 -15.38 -18.62 -15.39
C PRO A 84 -16.86 -18.84 -15.23
N LYS A 85 -17.29 -19.21 -14.06
CA LYS A 85 -18.67 -19.41 -13.87
C LYS A 85 -19.39 -18.20 -13.49
N GLY A 86 -18.83 -17.16 -13.61
CA GLY A 86 -19.42 -16.01 -13.25
C GLY A 86 -20.49 -15.67 -14.11
N GLY A 87 -21.26 -15.24 -14.28
CA GLY A 87 -22.31 -14.96 -14.91
C GLY A 87 -22.30 -14.84 -16.29
N ARG A 88 -23.22 -14.29 -16.95
CA ARG A 88 -23.25 -14.27 -18.26
C ARG A 88 -22.29 -13.49 -18.88
N GLY A 89 -21.59 -13.95 -19.70
CA GLY A 89 -20.77 -13.23 -20.56
C GLY A 89 -19.44 -12.86 -20.08
N ARG A 90 -19.28 -12.28 -18.96
CA ARG A 90 -18.00 -11.83 -18.52
C ARG A 90 -17.49 -12.61 -17.39
N PRO A 91 -16.28 -13.13 -17.47
CA PRO A 91 -15.67 -13.77 -16.30
C PRO A 91 -15.39 -12.69 -15.29
N SER A 92 -15.61 -12.97 -14.05
CA SER A 92 -15.23 -12.05 -13.01
C SER A 92 -13.89 -12.46 -12.44
N HIS A 93 -13.14 -11.51 -11.97
CA HIS A 93 -11.83 -11.75 -11.38
C HIS A 93 -11.87 -11.48 -9.92
N THR A 94 -11.20 -12.34 -9.17
CA THR A 94 -11.02 -12.15 -7.75
C THR A 94 -9.55 -11.89 -7.51
N TYR A 95 -9.24 -10.93 -6.67
CA TYR A 95 -7.88 -10.54 -6.38
C TYR A 95 -7.53 -10.92 -4.97
N LYS A 96 -6.30 -11.36 -4.78
CA LYS A 96 -5.84 -11.84 -3.50
C LYS A 96 -4.38 -11.48 -3.34
N LEU A 97 -3.97 -11.06 -2.13
CA LEU A 97 -2.56 -10.84 -1.89
C LEU A 97 -1.82 -12.17 -1.87
N THR A 98 -0.64 -12.18 -2.47
CA THR A 98 0.17 -13.40 -2.51
C THR A 98 0.95 -13.61 -1.24
N VAL A 99 1.15 -12.55 -0.46
CA VAL A 99 1.90 -12.62 0.78
C VAL A 99 1.20 -11.77 1.82
N GLY A 100 1.63 -11.87 3.05
CA GLY A 100 1.07 -11.05 4.12
C GLY A 100 1.41 -9.58 3.90
N LEU A 101 0.73 -8.72 4.60
CA LEU A 101 0.92 -7.29 4.45
C LEU A 101 2.36 -6.88 4.74
N LYS A 102 2.95 -7.48 5.74
CA LYS A 102 4.33 -7.18 6.11
C LYS A 102 5.28 -7.38 4.94
N ASP A 103 5.10 -8.45 4.19
CA ASP A 103 5.95 -8.71 3.04
C ASP A 103 5.51 -7.91 1.83
N ALA A 104 4.23 -7.61 1.73
CA ALA A 104 3.72 -6.84 0.61
C ALA A 104 4.26 -5.41 0.62
N ILE A 105 4.52 -4.84 1.77
CA ILE A 105 5.03 -3.48 1.84
C ILE A 105 6.53 -3.39 1.60
N LYS A 106 7.22 -4.51 1.59
CA LYS A 106 8.66 -4.52 1.42
C LYS A 106 9.18 -3.76 0.21
N PRO A 107 8.68 -4.01 -1.00
CA PRO A 107 9.20 -3.26 -2.16
C PRO A 107 8.98 -1.76 -2.05
N PHE A 108 7.88 -1.35 -1.43
CA PHE A 108 7.63 0.08 -1.26
C PHE A 108 8.58 0.68 -0.24
N ARG A 109 8.85 -0.07 0.82
CA ARG A 109 9.78 0.40 1.84
C ARG A 109 11.18 0.50 1.30
N GLU A 110 11.60 -0.50 0.52
CA GLU A 110 12.94 -0.48 -0.06
C GLU A 110 13.10 0.69 -1.03
N GLN A 111 12.06 0.98 -1.79
CA GLN A 111 12.11 2.09 -2.70
C GLN A 111 12.22 3.42 -1.94
N ALA A 112 11.46 3.55 -0.86
CA ALA A 112 11.52 4.77 -0.06
C ALA A 112 12.89 4.93 0.61
N GLU A 113 13.46 3.84 1.10
CA GLU A 113 14.78 3.87 1.71
C GLU A 113 15.85 4.26 0.70
N SER A 114 15.71 3.77 -0.52
CA SER A 114 16.62 4.12 -1.59
C SER A 114 16.54 5.61 -1.91
N GLN A 115 15.33 6.14 -1.98
CA GLN A 115 15.15 7.56 -2.23
C GLN A 115 15.69 8.41 -1.10
N LEU A 116 15.55 7.94 0.12
CA LEU A 116 16.11 8.64 1.26
C LEU A 116 17.63 8.72 1.16
N ALA A 117 18.27 7.62 0.79
CA ALA A 117 19.72 7.59 0.64
C ALA A 117 20.18 8.57 -0.45
N ILE A 118 19.45 8.62 -1.55
CA ILE A 118 19.77 9.54 -2.62
C ILE A 118 19.62 10.98 -2.15
N LEU A 119 18.55 11.26 -1.43
CA LEU A 119 18.32 12.60 -0.94
C LEU A 119 19.40 13.02 0.05
N GLN A 120 19.81 12.11 0.93
CA GLN A 120 20.88 12.39 1.86
C GLN A 120 22.20 12.68 1.13
N SER A 121 22.45 11.96 0.05
CA SER A 121 23.62 12.19 -0.76
C SER A 121 23.59 13.60 -1.37
N HIS A 122 22.45 14.01 -1.88
CA HIS A 122 22.30 15.33 -2.45
C HIS A 122 22.47 16.43 -1.41
N ILE A 123 21.95 16.21 -0.21
CA ILE A 123 22.12 17.17 0.88
C ILE A 123 23.58 17.34 1.20
N SER A 124 24.30 16.23 1.23
CA SER A 124 25.72 16.23 1.50
C SER A 124 26.49 17.02 0.42
N GLN A 125 26.09 16.83 -0.83
CA GLN A 125 26.70 17.54 -1.93
C GLN A 125 26.43 19.04 -1.87
N VAL A 126 25.21 19.40 -1.49
CA VAL A 126 24.88 20.81 -1.34
C VAL A 126 25.78 21.45 -0.29
N SER A 127 25.97 20.77 0.83
CA SER A 127 26.84 21.28 1.87
C SER A 127 28.27 21.45 1.41
N LYS A 128 28.79 20.49 0.65
CA LYS A 128 30.14 20.58 0.15
C LYS A 128 30.32 21.71 -0.84
N VAL A 129 29.38 21.86 -1.75
CA VAL A 129 29.45 22.91 -2.74
C VAL A 129 29.35 24.27 -2.08
N THR A 130 28.50 24.38 -1.05
CA THR A 130 28.36 25.61 -0.31
C THR A 130 29.68 25.99 0.34
N GLU A 131 30.41 25.04 0.88
CA GLU A 131 31.70 25.31 1.47
C GLU A 131 32.69 25.80 0.44
N VAL A 132 32.69 25.22 -0.75
CA VAL A 132 33.59 25.61 -1.81
C VAL A 132 33.28 26.99 -2.31
N ILE A 133 31.99 27.27 -2.52
CA ILE A 133 31.62 28.59 -3.03
C ILE A 133 31.83 29.64 -1.96
N GLY A 134 31.79 29.28 -0.75
CA GLY A 134 31.95 30.19 0.33
C GLY A 134 30.62 30.82 0.63
N ASP A 135 30.51 31.64 1.53
CA ASP A 135 29.27 32.17 1.82
C ASP A 135 29.03 33.41 1.21
#